data_648256341231279fab31b057c3ce3d7a
#
_entry.id   648256341231279fab31b057c3ce3d7a
#
_cell.length_a   1.000
_cell.length_b   1.000
_cell.length_c   1.000
_cell.angle_alpha   90.00
_cell.angle_beta   90.00
_cell.angle_gamma   90.00
#
_symmetry.space_group_name_H-M   'P 1'
#
loop_
_entity.id
_entity.type
_entity.pdbx_description
1 polymer ?
#
loop_
_entity_poly.entity_id
_entity_poly.type
_entity_poly.pdbx_seq_one_letter_code
_entity_poly.pdbx_strand_id
1 'polypeptide(L)'
;MGLMGGKKEKAGGSSGNKYVGKNFNRVIGIDVANSTIKIWTEDAKHNCYRNTVKEINDAGLVYSFKTDYQMYVINKEVYEVGDIAAMGSGGRGKARYNSDAFKMEALIGICTVLEPGSNDKLRVVTGLPSALSKNAAVAEEMKKSLMGSHTIKSVKWDQVDEVTFEVVDVVVVPQPLGTLYNFVYDDATGELNQTMLAQMALVVDIGWGTTDLAALESSRVRGTFGFEIGASDYIASLQEEANNKFPEANIYALNPHQLDLALLESPIVETPFGKYDLSSLCEKYKESTAKKVYSAVMGLGLQYNKFYRIILTGGGSLLLEKDLRKLFNDPRLVIQQDAVMANSKGFFLLGQF
;
A
#
# COMPACT_ATOMS: atom_id res chain seq x y z
N MET A 1 1.83 -35.69 15.33
CA MET A 1 2.14 -35.32 16.72
C MET A 1 2.54 -33.84 16.69
N GLY A 2 1.87 -32.88 17.22
CA GLY A 2 0.74 -32.71 18.12
C GLY A 2 0.32 -31.24 17.93
N LEU A 3 -0.95 -31.07 17.63
CA LEU A 3 -1.62 -29.76 17.56
C LEU A 3 -1.69 -29.15 18.97
N MET A 4 -1.05 -28.03 19.20
CA MET A 4 -1.35 -27.20 20.38
C MET A 4 -2.36 -26.13 19.99
N GLY A 5 -3.60 -26.33 20.44
CA GLY A 5 -4.66 -25.34 20.32
C GLY A 5 -4.42 -24.15 21.23
N GLY A 6 -4.18 -23.00 20.65
CA GLY A 6 -4.21 -21.72 21.36
C GLY A 6 -5.66 -21.34 21.66
N LYS A 7 -6.02 -21.24 22.93
CA LYS A 7 -7.30 -20.71 23.41
C LYS A 7 -7.45 -19.26 22.93
N LYS A 8 -8.48 -18.99 22.13
CA LYS A 8 -8.96 -17.62 21.90
C LYS A 8 -9.57 -17.10 23.19
N GLU A 9 -8.89 -16.22 23.89
CA GLU A 9 -9.51 -15.38 24.90
C GLU A 9 -10.46 -14.40 24.22
N LYS A 10 -11.73 -14.50 24.57
CA LYS A 10 -12.75 -13.50 24.23
C LYS A 10 -12.49 -12.26 25.07
N ALA A 11 -11.84 -11.26 24.50
CA ALA A 11 -11.87 -9.91 25.04
C ALA A 11 -13.25 -9.30 24.72
N GLY A 12 -14.23 -9.54 25.55
CA GLY A 12 -15.49 -8.83 25.56
C GLY A 12 -15.33 -7.55 26.38
N GLY A 13 -14.86 -6.48 25.76
CA GLY A 13 -14.89 -5.13 26.33
C GLY A 13 -15.75 -4.27 25.41
N SER A 14 -16.88 -3.72 25.87
CA SER A 14 -17.60 -2.67 25.21
C SER A 14 -16.65 -1.47 25.08
N SER A 15 -16.10 -1.22 23.91
CA SER A 15 -15.30 -0.03 23.64
C SER A 15 -16.24 1.17 23.67
N GLY A 16 -16.24 1.91 24.77
CA GLY A 16 -16.82 3.25 24.81
C GLY A 16 -16.27 4.05 23.63
N ASN A 17 -17.12 4.86 22.99
CA ASN A 17 -16.70 5.66 21.85
C ASN A 17 -15.44 6.47 22.19
N LYS A 18 -14.30 6.09 21.64
CA LYS A 18 -12.99 6.73 21.86
C LYS A 18 -12.99 8.20 21.39
N TYR A 19 -13.90 8.56 20.48
CA TYR A 19 -13.98 9.87 19.85
C TYR A 19 -15.14 10.71 20.37
N VAL A 20 -15.25 10.85 21.69
CA VAL A 20 -16.31 11.65 22.34
C VAL A 20 -16.28 13.09 21.81
N GLY A 21 -17.43 13.58 21.37
CA GLY A 21 -17.59 14.93 20.80
C GLY A 21 -17.15 15.08 19.35
N LYS A 22 -16.68 14.03 18.69
CA LYS A 22 -16.42 14.00 17.26
C LYS A 22 -17.68 13.55 16.49
N ASN A 23 -17.77 13.88 15.22
CA ASN A 23 -18.85 13.44 14.33
C ASN A 23 -18.62 12.05 13.72
N PHE A 24 -17.53 11.37 14.08
CA PHE A 24 -17.18 10.02 13.67
C PHE A 24 -16.94 9.12 14.90
N ASN A 25 -17.07 7.82 14.70
CA ASN A 25 -16.84 6.81 15.74
C ASN A 25 -15.68 5.86 15.41
N ARG A 26 -15.12 5.97 14.20
CA ARG A 26 -14.00 5.13 13.74
C ARG A 26 -13.08 5.89 12.81
N VAL A 27 -11.79 5.57 12.87
CA VAL A 27 -10.76 6.09 11.96
C VAL A 27 -10.28 4.96 11.04
N ILE A 28 -10.13 5.28 9.77
CA ILE A 28 -9.55 4.39 8.75
C ILE A 28 -8.32 5.08 8.14
N GLY A 29 -7.16 4.44 8.25
CA GLY A 29 -5.98 4.79 7.46
C GLY A 29 -5.91 3.91 6.23
N ILE A 30 -5.94 4.50 5.02
CA ILE A 30 -5.93 3.74 3.78
C ILE A 30 -4.88 4.25 2.79
N ASP A 31 -4.06 3.33 2.28
CA ASP A 31 -3.10 3.56 1.20
C ASP A 31 -3.51 2.74 -0.03
N VAL A 32 -4.08 3.42 -1.02
CA VAL A 32 -4.54 2.82 -2.28
C VAL A 32 -3.45 3.00 -3.33
N ALA A 33 -2.49 2.08 -3.33
CA ALA A 33 -1.41 2.07 -4.31
C ALA A 33 -1.80 1.29 -5.59
N ASN A 34 -0.98 1.41 -6.63
CA ASN A 34 -1.22 0.71 -7.90
C ASN A 34 -1.13 -0.82 -7.77
N SER A 35 -0.27 -1.33 -6.90
CA SER A 35 -0.03 -2.77 -6.75
C SER A 35 -0.75 -3.39 -5.56
N THR A 36 -1.05 -2.59 -4.52
CA THR A 36 -1.63 -3.08 -3.27
C THR A 36 -2.55 -2.05 -2.65
N ILE A 37 -3.62 -2.52 -2.02
CA ILE A 37 -4.49 -1.73 -1.15
C ILE A 37 -4.17 -2.13 0.28
N LYS A 38 -3.92 -1.15 1.15
CA LYS A 38 -3.52 -1.35 2.54
C LYS A 38 -4.40 -0.53 3.44
N ILE A 39 -4.98 -1.15 4.43
CA ILE A 39 -5.95 -0.53 5.33
C ILE A 39 -5.56 -0.83 6.77
N TRP A 40 -5.75 0.16 7.64
CA TRP A 40 -5.57 0.04 9.08
C TRP A 40 -6.70 0.74 9.82
N THR A 41 -7.22 0.13 10.89
CA THR A 41 -8.25 0.72 11.75
C THR A 41 -8.03 0.30 13.21
N GLU A 42 -8.98 0.62 14.10
CA GLU A 42 -8.94 0.28 15.51
C GLU A 42 -8.78 -1.23 15.74
N ASP A 43 -8.36 -1.57 16.98
CA ASP A 43 -8.14 -2.97 17.42
C ASP A 43 -7.10 -3.71 16.57
N ALA A 44 -6.16 -2.95 15.98
CA ALA A 44 -5.15 -3.45 15.06
C ALA A 44 -5.74 -4.25 13.88
N LYS A 45 -7.01 -4.06 13.56
CA LYS A 45 -7.59 -4.64 12.35
C LYS A 45 -6.93 -3.98 11.15
N HIS A 46 -6.41 -4.80 10.27
CA HIS A 46 -5.77 -4.35 9.04
C HIS A 46 -5.99 -5.35 7.92
N ASN A 47 -5.85 -4.87 6.69
CA ASN A 47 -5.83 -5.70 5.51
C ASN A 47 -4.81 -5.16 4.50
N CYS A 48 -4.18 -6.08 3.78
CA CYS A 48 -3.28 -5.77 2.68
C CYS A 48 -3.47 -6.83 1.60
N TYR A 49 -3.88 -6.40 0.41
CA TYR A 49 -4.08 -7.30 -0.71
C TYR A 49 -3.68 -6.64 -2.02
N ARG A 50 -3.45 -7.46 -3.05
CA ARG A 50 -3.11 -6.96 -4.39
C ARG A 50 -4.27 -6.16 -4.96
N ASN A 51 -3.98 -5.00 -5.55
CA ASN A 51 -4.99 -4.15 -6.17
C ASN A 51 -5.45 -4.75 -7.50
N THR A 52 -6.40 -5.66 -7.39
CA THR A 52 -7.00 -6.42 -8.50
C THR A 52 -8.47 -6.06 -8.69
N VAL A 53 -8.89 -4.89 -8.23
CA VAL A 53 -10.29 -4.44 -8.36
C VAL A 53 -10.60 -4.18 -9.83
N LYS A 54 -11.60 -4.88 -10.35
CA LYS A 54 -12.04 -4.80 -11.74
C LYS A 54 -13.56 -4.82 -11.81
N GLU A 55 -14.12 -3.87 -12.54
CA GLU A 55 -15.55 -3.88 -12.88
C GLU A 55 -15.89 -4.99 -13.87
N ILE A 56 -16.99 -5.70 -13.61
CA ILE A 56 -17.51 -6.76 -14.47
C ILE A 56 -18.78 -6.27 -15.14
N ASN A 57 -18.71 -5.99 -16.44
CA ASN A 57 -19.85 -5.50 -17.22
C ASN A 57 -20.86 -6.58 -17.60
N ASP A 58 -20.50 -7.84 -17.48
CA ASP A 58 -21.38 -8.97 -17.80
C ASP A 58 -21.48 -9.89 -16.56
N ALA A 59 -22.62 -9.76 -15.84
CA ALA A 59 -22.94 -10.58 -14.68
C ALA A 59 -23.33 -12.01 -15.06
N GLY A 60 -22.80 -12.55 -16.13
CA GLY A 60 -22.76 -13.97 -16.38
C GLY A 60 -22.08 -14.64 -15.21
N LEU A 61 -22.78 -15.59 -14.58
CA LEU A 61 -22.31 -16.40 -13.45
C LEU A 61 -20.86 -16.88 -13.65
N VAL A 62 -19.90 -16.05 -13.21
CA VAL A 62 -18.50 -16.46 -13.15
C VAL A 62 -18.38 -17.32 -11.89
N TYR A 63 -18.66 -18.62 -12.02
CA TYR A 63 -18.23 -19.57 -11.02
C TYR A 63 -16.72 -19.69 -11.07
N SER A 64 -16.04 -18.80 -10.33
CA SER A 64 -14.61 -18.99 -10.10
C SER A 64 -14.42 -20.04 -9.03
N PHE A 65 -13.83 -21.18 -9.41
CA PHE A 65 -13.40 -22.21 -8.47
C PHE A 65 -12.11 -21.81 -7.71
N LYS A 66 -11.60 -20.60 -7.93
CA LYS A 66 -10.44 -20.08 -7.21
C LYS A 66 -10.89 -19.51 -5.88
N THR A 67 -10.31 -19.98 -4.79
CA THR A 67 -10.63 -19.62 -3.40
C THR A 67 -10.39 -18.15 -3.05
N ASP A 68 -9.68 -17.42 -3.89
CA ASP A 68 -9.20 -16.07 -3.61
C ASP A 68 -10.03 -14.97 -4.30
N TYR A 69 -11.04 -15.36 -5.09
CA TYR A 69 -11.96 -14.42 -5.73
C TYR A 69 -13.06 -13.97 -4.80
N GLN A 70 -13.26 -12.68 -4.72
CA GLN A 70 -14.37 -12.07 -4.01
C GLN A 70 -15.08 -11.06 -4.90
N MET A 71 -16.41 -11.07 -4.89
CA MET A 71 -17.21 -10.09 -5.61
C MET A 71 -17.77 -9.06 -4.65
N TYR A 72 -17.86 -7.84 -5.14
CA TYR A 72 -18.47 -6.71 -4.44
C TYR A 72 -19.52 -6.06 -5.33
N VAL A 73 -20.65 -5.65 -4.75
CA VAL A 73 -21.69 -4.92 -5.45
C VAL A 73 -21.83 -3.53 -4.82
N ILE A 74 -21.62 -2.49 -5.64
CA ILE A 74 -21.70 -1.09 -5.24
C ILE A 74 -22.55 -0.36 -6.29
N ASN A 75 -23.64 0.29 -5.87
CA ASN A 75 -24.54 1.03 -6.77
C ASN A 75 -25.07 0.22 -7.97
N LYS A 76 -25.28 -1.09 -7.80
CA LYS A 76 -25.68 -2.07 -8.83
C LYS A 76 -24.57 -2.50 -9.79
N GLU A 77 -23.39 -1.94 -9.70
CA GLU A 77 -22.22 -2.37 -10.45
C GLU A 77 -21.49 -3.48 -9.68
N VAL A 78 -20.94 -4.43 -10.41
CA VAL A 78 -20.26 -5.60 -9.84
C VAL A 78 -18.77 -5.47 -10.06
N TYR A 79 -18.02 -5.66 -8.97
CA TYR A 79 -16.56 -5.62 -8.96
C TYR A 79 -16.01 -6.97 -8.53
N GLU A 80 -15.01 -7.44 -9.24
CA GLU A 80 -14.23 -8.63 -8.91
C GLU A 80 -12.91 -8.22 -8.26
N VAL A 81 -12.49 -8.95 -7.23
CA VAL A 81 -11.18 -8.81 -6.59
C VAL A 81 -10.53 -10.20 -6.52
N GLY A 82 -9.26 -10.30 -6.93
CA GLY A 82 -8.47 -11.53 -6.89
C GLY A 82 -7.85 -11.95 -8.23
N ASP A 83 -8.29 -11.41 -9.36
CA ASP A 83 -7.66 -11.72 -10.66
C ASP A 83 -6.34 -10.95 -10.84
N ILE A 84 -5.23 -11.59 -10.51
CA ILE A 84 -3.90 -11.00 -10.67
C ILE A 84 -3.56 -10.69 -12.12
N ALA A 85 -4.20 -11.36 -13.09
CA ALA A 85 -3.99 -11.08 -14.50
C ALA A 85 -4.59 -9.72 -14.93
N ALA A 86 -5.57 -9.22 -14.16
CA ALA A 86 -6.19 -7.92 -14.40
C ALA A 86 -5.37 -6.75 -13.81
N MET A 87 -4.32 -7.01 -13.02
CA MET A 87 -3.49 -5.94 -12.45
C MET A 87 -2.78 -5.12 -13.54
N GLY A 88 -2.62 -3.83 -13.27
CA GLY A 88 -1.91 -2.91 -14.15
C GLY A 88 -2.80 -2.11 -15.08
N SER A 89 -4.13 -2.33 -15.10
CA SER A 89 -5.09 -1.49 -15.83
C SER A 89 -5.33 -0.13 -15.14
N GLY A 90 -4.87 0.04 -13.91
CA GLY A 90 -4.98 1.30 -13.15
C GLY A 90 -4.19 2.43 -13.80
N GLY A 91 -4.82 3.60 -13.97
CA GLY A 91 -4.18 4.79 -14.48
C GLY A 91 -2.99 5.24 -13.63
N ARG A 92 -2.08 6.02 -14.22
CA ARG A 92 -0.97 6.63 -13.52
C ARG A 92 -1.17 8.14 -13.38
N GLY A 93 -0.46 8.74 -12.43
CA GLY A 93 -0.45 10.18 -12.25
C GLY A 93 -1.76 10.77 -11.71
N LYS A 94 -2.00 12.05 -12.00
CA LYS A 94 -3.13 12.82 -11.46
C LYS A 94 -4.49 12.18 -11.79
N ALA A 95 -4.67 11.67 -13.00
CA ALA A 95 -5.94 11.11 -13.47
C ALA A 95 -6.41 9.90 -12.64
N ARG A 96 -5.48 9.13 -12.06
CA ARG A 96 -5.80 8.01 -11.19
C ARG A 96 -6.61 8.43 -9.96
N TYR A 97 -6.15 9.46 -9.27
CA TYR A 97 -6.71 9.85 -7.96
C TYR A 97 -8.07 10.53 -8.05
N ASN A 98 -8.49 10.90 -9.26
CA ASN A 98 -9.81 11.48 -9.55
C ASN A 98 -10.72 10.49 -10.29
N SER A 99 -10.32 9.24 -10.43
CA SER A 99 -11.08 8.23 -11.18
C SER A 99 -12.09 7.49 -10.30
N ASP A 100 -13.17 7.03 -10.93
CA ASP A 100 -14.12 6.12 -10.26
C ASP A 100 -13.44 4.82 -9.82
N ALA A 101 -12.45 4.34 -10.57
CA ALA A 101 -11.66 3.17 -10.21
C ALA A 101 -10.98 3.36 -8.84
N PHE A 102 -10.29 4.49 -8.61
CA PHE A 102 -9.69 4.79 -7.31
C PHE A 102 -10.72 4.81 -6.18
N LYS A 103 -11.88 5.44 -6.43
CA LYS A 103 -12.98 5.48 -5.47
C LYS A 103 -13.45 4.07 -5.09
N MET A 104 -13.67 3.20 -6.09
CA MET A 104 -14.13 1.84 -5.84
C MET A 104 -13.07 1.01 -5.12
N GLU A 105 -11.81 1.12 -5.50
CA GLU A 105 -10.68 0.50 -4.80
C GLU A 105 -10.64 0.91 -3.32
N ALA A 106 -10.82 2.20 -3.02
CA ALA A 106 -10.85 2.70 -1.65
C ALA A 106 -12.06 2.20 -0.86
N LEU A 107 -13.26 2.26 -1.43
CA LEU A 107 -14.50 1.84 -0.77
C LEU A 107 -14.51 0.33 -0.49
N ILE A 108 -14.07 -0.49 -1.45
CA ILE A 108 -13.91 -1.93 -1.26
C ILE A 108 -12.88 -2.19 -0.16
N GLY A 109 -11.75 -1.47 -0.18
CA GLY A 109 -10.74 -1.57 0.87
C GLY A 109 -11.32 -1.31 2.26
N ILE A 110 -12.04 -0.22 2.44
CA ILE A 110 -12.70 0.14 3.70
C ILE A 110 -13.67 -0.98 4.13
N CYS A 111 -14.46 -1.51 3.21
CA CYS A 111 -15.41 -2.59 3.48
C CYS A 111 -14.72 -3.84 4.10
N THR A 112 -13.47 -4.14 3.71
CA THR A 112 -12.76 -5.37 4.18
C THR A 112 -12.39 -5.36 5.66
N VAL A 113 -12.45 -4.23 6.34
CA VAL A 113 -12.11 -4.09 7.77
C VAL A 113 -13.30 -3.73 8.65
N LEU A 114 -14.47 -3.56 8.04
CA LEU A 114 -15.73 -3.29 8.75
C LEU A 114 -16.53 -4.57 8.93
N GLU A 115 -17.37 -4.59 9.98
CA GLU A 115 -18.24 -5.74 10.24
C GLU A 115 -19.57 -5.59 9.49
N PRO A 116 -20.14 -6.68 8.97
CA PRO A 116 -21.48 -6.67 8.40
C PRO A 116 -22.51 -6.14 9.40
N GLY A 117 -23.42 -5.30 8.92
CA GLY A 117 -24.43 -4.67 9.76
C GLY A 117 -23.94 -3.50 10.63
N SER A 118 -22.65 -3.13 10.55
CA SER A 118 -22.17 -1.90 11.19
C SER A 118 -22.71 -0.68 10.44
N ASN A 119 -22.98 0.40 11.19
CA ASN A 119 -23.34 1.72 10.66
C ASN A 119 -22.31 2.74 11.14
N ASP A 120 -21.05 2.48 10.84
CA ASP A 120 -19.96 3.31 11.30
C ASP A 120 -19.94 4.66 10.59
N LYS A 121 -19.62 5.72 11.37
CA LYS A 121 -19.28 7.05 10.85
C LYS A 121 -17.77 7.18 10.86
N LEU A 122 -17.20 7.32 9.67
CA LEU A 122 -15.77 7.20 9.45
C LEU A 122 -15.10 8.55 9.25
N ARG A 123 -13.94 8.70 9.89
CA ARG A 123 -12.88 9.57 9.41
C ARG A 123 -11.92 8.72 8.59
N VAL A 124 -11.72 9.06 7.31
CA VAL A 124 -10.77 8.40 6.43
C VAL A 124 -9.53 9.27 6.26
N VAL A 125 -8.36 8.72 6.51
CA VAL A 125 -7.08 9.37 6.22
C VAL A 125 -6.39 8.60 5.12
N THR A 126 -6.00 9.32 4.07
CA THR A 126 -5.33 8.74 2.89
C THR A 126 -4.20 9.64 2.42
N GLY A 127 -3.39 9.17 1.49
CA GLY A 127 -2.22 9.87 1.01
C GLY A 127 -2.19 10.10 -0.49
N LEU A 128 -1.57 11.22 -0.88
CA LEU A 128 -1.13 11.48 -2.25
C LEU A 128 0.38 11.31 -2.36
N PRO A 129 0.89 10.78 -3.48
CA PRO A 129 2.32 10.81 -3.78
C PRO A 129 2.89 12.21 -3.61
N SER A 130 4.15 12.28 -3.23
CA SER A 130 4.83 13.55 -2.93
C SER A 130 4.73 14.58 -4.05
N ALA A 131 4.80 14.15 -5.30
CA ALA A 131 4.67 15.01 -6.48
C ALA A 131 3.27 15.66 -6.61
N LEU A 132 2.22 15.01 -6.14
CA LEU A 132 0.83 15.45 -6.23
C LEU A 132 0.33 16.13 -4.95
N SER A 133 1.00 15.93 -3.82
CA SER A 133 0.52 16.38 -2.50
C SER A 133 0.37 17.92 -2.38
N LYS A 134 1.05 18.68 -3.25
CA LYS A 134 0.92 20.14 -3.33
C LYS A 134 -0.27 20.61 -4.18
N ASN A 135 -0.97 19.70 -4.85
CA ASN A 135 -2.12 20.05 -5.69
C ASN A 135 -3.41 19.97 -4.87
N ALA A 136 -3.81 21.10 -4.29
CA ALA A 136 -5.01 21.19 -3.46
C ALA A 136 -6.29 20.75 -4.20
N ALA A 137 -6.40 20.96 -5.52
CA ALA A 137 -7.56 20.54 -6.30
C ALA A 137 -7.70 19.01 -6.33
N VAL A 138 -6.59 18.28 -6.52
CA VAL A 138 -6.61 16.79 -6.48
C VAL A 138 -7.03 16.28 -5.10
N ALA A 139 -6.49 16.89 -4.04
CA ALA A 139 -6.87 16.51 -2.67
C ALA A 139 -8.36 16.75 -2.39
N GLU A 140 -8.90 17.88 -2.83
CA GLU A 140 -10.32 18.21 -2.64
C GLU A 140 -11.26 17.31 -3.47
N GLU A 141 -10.88 16.97 -4.70
CA GLU A 141 -11.63 16.03 -5.53
C GLU A 141 -11.64 14.63 -4.90
N MET A 142 -10.48 14.16 -4.42
CA MET A 142 -10.37 12.88 -3.69
C MET A 142 -11.25 12.87 -2.44
N LYS A 143 -11.23 13.93 -1.62
CA LYS A 143 -12.12 14.05 -0.46
C LYS A 143 -13.59 13.93 -0.86
N LYS A 144 -14.01 14.73 -1.84
CA LYS A 144 -15.41 14.72 -2.32
C LYS A 144 -15.83 13.36 -2.84
N SER A 145 -14.94 12.63 -3.52
CA SER A 145 -15.27 11.31 -4.07
C SER A 145 -15.57 10.26 -3.00
N LEU A 146 -14.90 10.36 -1.84
CA LEU A 146 -15.03 9.38 -0.74
C LEU A 146 -16.14 9.74 0.26
N MET A 147 -16.49 11.03 0.39
CA MET A 147 -17.50 11.50 1.34
C MET A 147 -18.89 10.94 1.05
N GLY A 148 -19.69 10.73 2.14
CA GLY A 148 -21.09 10.35 2.08
C GLY A 148 -21.38 8.93 2.55
N SER A 149 -22.61 8.48 2.33
CA SER A 149 -23.07 7.15 2.75
C SER A 149 -22.84 6.13 1.65
N HIS A 150 -22.34 4.97 2.04
CA HIS A 150 -21.99 3.86 1.16
C HIS A 150 -22.57 2.56 1.68
N THR A 151 -23.14 1.76 0.78
CA THR A 151 -23.58 0.38 1.06
C THR A 151 -22.91 -0.54 0.06
N ILE A 152 -22.18 -1.51 0.58
CA ILE A 152 -21.39 -2.45 -0.21
C ILE A 152 -21.83 -3.86 0.17
N LYS A 153 -22.16 -4.67 -0.84
CA LYS A 153 -22.41 -6.10 -0.65
C LYS A 153 -21.16 -6.86 -1.06
N SER A 154 -20.66 -7.67 -0.16
CA SER A 154 -19.59 -8.63 -0.40
C SER A 154 -20.25 -9.98 -0.66
N VAL A 155 -19.92 -10.59 -1.78
CA VAL A 155 -20.48 -11.88 -2.20
C VAL A 155 -19.36 -12.91 -2.27
N LYS A 156 -19.44 -13.93 -1.40
CA LYS A 156 -18.51 -15.05 -1.39
C LYS A 156 -19.30 -16.33 -1.35
N TRP A 157 -19.24 -17.09 -2.43
CA TRP A 157 -20.04 -18.30 -2.61
C TRP A 157 -21.55 -18.01 -2.52
N ASP A 158 -22.23 -18.58 -1.55
CA ASP A 158 -23.66 -18.40 -1.24
C ASP A 158 -23.91 -17.36 -0.13
N GLN A 159 -22.85 -16.82 0.45
CA GLN A 159 -22.93 -15.83 1.52
C GLN A 159 -22.87 -14.42 0.93
N VAL A 160 -23.85 -13.60 1.32
CA VAL A 160 -23.90 -12.16 1.00
C VAL A 160 -23.87 -11.37 2.31
N ASP A 161 -22.78 -10.66 2.52
CA ASP A 161 -22.64 -9.73 3.64
C ASP A 161 -22.85 -8.29 3.16
N GLU A 162 -23.61 -7.51 3.91
CA GLU A 162 -23.84 -6.10 3.61
C GLU A 162 -23.19 -5.22 4.68
N VAL A 163 -22.35 -4.30 4.23
CA VAL A 163 -21.69 -3.30 5.05
C VAL A 163 -22.17 -1.92 4.64
N THR A 164 -22.72 -1.17 5.60
CA THR A 164 -23.14 0.22 5.41
C THR A 164 -22.29 1.11 6.33
N PHE A 165 -21.77 2.20 5.79
CA PHE A 165 -20.98 3.19 6.54
C PHE A 165 -21.15 4.59 5.93
N GLU A 166 -20.85 5.60 6.73
CA GLU A 166 -20.85 7.00 6.30
C GLU A 166 -19.46 7.59 6.48
N VAL A 167 -18.84 8.05 5.40
CA VAL A 167 -17.60 8.82 5.46
C VAL A 167 -17.96 10.29 5.73
N VAL A 168 -17.72 10.74 6.94
CA VAL A 168 -18.08 12.09 7.41
C VAL A 168 -16.90 13.06 7.40
N ASP A 169 -15.67 12.54 7.31
CA ASP A 169 -14.46 13.36 7.24
C ASP A 169 -13.37 12.63 6.45
N VAL A 170 -12.68 13.36 5.58
CA VAL A 170 -11.55 12.83 4.80
C VAL A 170 -10.35 13.76 4.91
N VAL A 171 -9.23 13.21 5.37
CA VAL A 171 -7.95 13.91 5.48
C VAL A 171 -7.00 13.35 4.44
N VAL A 172 -6.47 14.22 3.58
CA VAL A 172 -5.50 13.84 2.54
C VAL A 172 -4.14 14.46 2.88
N VAL A 173 -3.12 13.61 2.98
CA VAL A 173 -1.74 14.01 3.36
C VAL A 173 -0.72 13.50 2.33
N PRO A 174 0.51 14.03 2.32
CA PRO A 174 1.60 13.38 1.60
C PRO A 174 1.88 11.98 2.15
N GLN A 175 1.98 10.96 1.28
CA GLN A 175 2.20 9.56 1.68
C GLN A 175 3.34 9.38 2.70
N PRO A 176 4.54 10.02 2.54
CA PRO A 176 5.62 9.83 3.50
C PRO A 176 5.34 10.33 4.93
N LEU A 177 4.30 11.15 5.13
CA LEU A 177 3.87 11.51 6.50
C LEU A 177 3.31 10.30 7.25
N GLY A 178 2.60 9.41 6.57
CA GLY A 178 2.15 8.16 7.18
C GLY A 178 3.33 7.37 7.73
N THR A 179 4.33 7.15 6.90
CA THR A 179 5.57 6.47 7.33
C THR A 179 6.21 7.14 8.54
N LEU A 180 6.35 8.48 8.56
CA LEU A 180 6.95 9.18 9.70
C LEU A 180 6.15 8.94 10.99
N TYR A 181 4.83 9.10 10.93
CA TYR A 181 3.99 8.91 12.12
C TYR A 181 4.04 7.48 12.63
N ASN A 182 4.04 6.49 11.74
CA ASN A 182 4.25 5.10 12.15
C ASN A 182 5.65 4.86 12.76
N PHE A 183 6.68 5.52 12.24
CA PHE A 183 8.05 5.37 12.74
C PHE A 183 8.25 5.96 14.14
N VAL A 184 7.61 7.08 14.43
CA VAL A 184 7.76 7.77 15.72
C VAL A 184 6.72 7.33 16.76
N TYR A 185 5.77 6.49 16.38
CA TYR A 185 4.78 5.93 17.30
C TYR A 185 5.37 4.76 18.07
N ASP A 186 5.20 4.78 19.37
CA ASP A 186 5.58 3.70 20.27
C ASP A 186 4.35 2.84 20.58
N ASP A 187 4.31 1.63 20.00
CA ASP A 187 3.21 0.68 20.21
C ASP A 187 3.08 0.25 21.68
N ALA A 188 4.16 0.31 22.49
CA ALA A 188 4.14 -0.09 23.89
C ALA A 188 3.50 0.96 24.80
N THR A 189 3.72 2.23 24.50
CA THR A 189 3.16 3.34 25.29
C THR A 189 1.88 3.91 24.70
N GLY A 190 1.62 3.66 23.42
CA GLY A 190 0.51 4.27 22.68
C GLY A 190 0.72 5.75 22.34
N GLU A 191 1.96 6.25 22.39
CA GLU A 191 2.28 7.66 22.25
C GLU A 191 3.27 7.91 21.10
N LEU A 192 3.25 9.16 20.61
CA LEU A 192 4.25 9.63 19.66
C LEU A 192 5.53 10.04 20.40
N ASN A 193 6.68 9.53 19.95
CA ASN A 193 7.97 9.96 20.46
C ASN A 193 8.28 11.40 20.00
N GLN A 194 7.98 12.37 20.87
CA GLN A 194 8.12 13.80 20.58
C GLN A 194 9.56 14.21 20.26
N THR A 195 10.54 13.54 20.87
CA THR A 195 11.96 13.80 20.60
C THR A 195 12.33 13.42 19.18
N MET A 196 11.91 12.23 18.74
CA MET A 196 12.14 11.78 17.35
C MET A 196 11.35 12.63 16.35
N LEU A 197 10.13 13.01 16.70
CA LEU A 197 9.28 13.85 15.85
C LEU A 197 9.87 15.25 15.64
N ALA A 198 10.59 15.78 16.62
CA ALA A 198 11.26 17.09 16.53
C ALA A 198 12.51 17.07 15.64
N GLN A 199 13.09 15.90 15.41
CA GLN A 199 14.33 15.75 14.65
C GLN A 199 14.07 15.76 13.14
N MET A 200 15.10 16.14 12.37
CA MET A 200 15.03 16.06 10.91
C MET A 200 15.16 14.61 10.44
N ALA A 201 14.19 14.13 9.69
CA ALA A 201 14.17 12.79 9.09
C ALA A 201 13.99 12.88 7.58
N LEU A 202 14.62 11.97 6.86
CA LEU A 202 14.36 11.73 5.45
C LEU A 202 13.61 10.42 5.32
N VAL A 203 12.38 10.46 4.81
CA VAL A 203 11.61 9.27 4.44
C VAL A 203 11.80 9.01 2.95
N VAL A 204 12.10 7.78 2.59
CA VAL A 204 12.23 7.28 1.21
C VAL A 204 11.29 6.10 1.07
N ASP A 205 10.16 6.32 0.44
CA ASP A 205 9.13 5.31 0.17
C ASP A 205 9.33 4.74 -1.22
N ILE A 206 9.76 3.49 -1.31
CA ILE A 206 10.00 2.80 -2.58
C ILE A 206 8.80 1.89 -2.84
N GLY A 207 7.92 2.37 -3.71
CA GLY A 207 6.71 1.65 -4.14
C GLY A 207 6.94 0.73 -5.33
N TRP A 208 5.85 0.34 -5.96
CA TRP A 208 5.88 -0.45 -7.18
C TRP A 208 6.41 0.34 -8.37
N GLY A 209 5.88 1.54 -8.62
CA GLY A 209 6.24 2.35 -9.80
C GLY A 209 6.95 3.65 -9.47
N THR A 210 6.99 4.06 -8.21
CA THR A 210 7.56 5.34 -7.79
C THR A 210 8.43 5.19 -6.55
N THR A 211 9.35 6.12 -6.39
CA THR A 211 10.06 6.40 -5.14
C THR A 211 9.69 7.80 -4.69
N ASP A 212 9.03 7.89 -3.56
CA ASP A 212 8.58 9.14 -2.97
C ASP A 212 9.42 9.50 -1.75
N LEU A 213 9.86 10.78 -1.69
CA LEU A 213 10.69 11.27 -0.60
C LEU A 213 10.03 12.43 0.12
N ALA A 214 10.22 12.48 1.42
CA ALA A 214 9.92 13.66 2.22
C ALA A 214 11.06 13.97 3.20
N ALA A 215 11.52 15.19 3.17
CA ALA A 215 12.35 15.77 4.23
C ALA A 215 11.41 16.37 5.28
N LEU A 216 11.50 15.90 6.50
CA LEU A 216 10.60 16.21 7.61
C LEU A 216 11.42 16.79 8.77
N GLU A 217 10.92 17.87 9.38
CA GLU A 217 11.51 18.48 10.57
C GLU A 217 10.41 19.02 11.49
N SER A 218 10.39 18.63 12.74
CA SER A 218 9.37 19.03 13.71
C SER A 218 7.94 18.84 13.16
N SER A 219 7.63 17.67 12.64
CA SER A 219 6.35 17.31 12.00
C SER A 219 6.00 18.14 10.74
N ARG A 220 6.90 18.97 10.26
CA ARG A 220 6.68 19.79 9.08
C ARG A 220 7.40 19.21 7.88
N VAL A 221 6.67 19.14 6.78
CA VAL A 221 7.25 18.78 5.48
C VAL A 221 8.08 19.96 4.99
N ARG A 222 9.41 19.80 4.93
CA ARG A 222 10.36 20.80 4.41
C ARG A 222 10.52 20.69 2.90
N GLY A 223 10.37 19.48 2.38
CA GLY A 223 10.43 19.23 0.95
C GLY A 223 9.89 17.84 0.63
N THR A 224 9.29 17.72 -0.54
CA THR A 224 8.85 16.45 -1.10
C THR A 224 9.40 16.33 -2.51
N PHE A 225 9.79 15.11 -2.88
CA PHE A 225 10.30 14.76 -4.19
C PHE A 225 9.70 13.43 -4.60
N GLY A 226 9.55 13.19 -5.88
CA GLY A 226 9.08 11.92 -6.41
C GLY A 226 9.83 11.56 -7.68
N PHE A 227 10.11 10.28 -7.86
CA PHE A 227 10.75 9.73 -9.03
C PHE A 227 9.92 8.56 -9.56
N GLU A 228 9.82 8.44 -10.87
CA GLU A 228 9.21 7.28 -11.53
C GLU A 228 10.22 6.12 -11.60
N ILE A 229 10.68 5.67 -10.45
CA ILE A 229 11.57 4.53 -10.27
C ILE A 229 11.03 3.69 -9.10
N GLY A 230 10.80 2.41 -9.31
CA GLY A 230 10.27 1.52 -8.28
C GLY A 230 10.58 0.05 -8.54
N ALA A 231 9.88 -0.85 -7.84
CA ALA A 231 10.05 -2.28 -7.99
C ALA A 231 9.71 -2.78 -9.41
N SER A 232 8.81 -2.08 -10.12
CA SER A 232 8.46 -2.41 -11.50
C SER A 232 9.63 -2.26 -12.49
N ASP A 233 10.59 -1.36 -12.22
CA ASP A 233 11.79 -1.22 -13.05
C ASP A 233 12.69 -2.46 -12.98
N TYR A 234 12.79 -3.05 -11.78
CA TYR A 234 13.46 -4.32 -11.58
C TYR A 234 12.78 -5.43 -12.39
N ILE A 235 11.46 -5.57 -12.26
CA ILE A 235 10.69 -6.62 -12.95
C ILE A 235 10.76 -6.46 -14.46
N ALA A 236 10.59 -5.25 -14.99
CA ALA A 236 10.63 -4.99 -16.43
C ALA A 236 12.00 -5.33 -17.03
N SER A 237 13.08 -4.87 -16.39
CA SER A 237 14.45 -5.15 -16.87
C SER A 237 14.80 -6.65 -16.76
N LEU A 238 14.35 -7.32 -15.71
CA LEU A 238 14.54 -8.75 -15.54
C LEU A 238 13.77 -9.55 -16.59
N GLN A 239 12.49 -9.18 -16.84
CA GLN A 239 11.64 -9.83 -17.80
C GLN A 239 12.21 -9.75 -19.22
N GLU A 240 12.70 -8.58 -19.63
CA GLU A 240 13.33 -8.35 -20.93
C GLU A 240 14.57 -9.25 -21.09
N GLU A 241 15.49 -9.25 -20.15
CA GLU A 241 16.70 -10.06 -20.22
C GLU A 241 16.42 -11.56 -20.12
N ALA A 242 15.44 -11.96 -19.28
CA ALA A 242 15.05 -13.36 -19.17
C ALA A 242 14.49 -13.91 -20.49
N ASN A 243 13.68 -13.13 -21.22
CA ASN A 243 13.21 -13.53 -22.54
C ASN A 243 14.32 -13.59 -23.59
N ASN A 244 15.31 -12.68 -23.51
CA ASN A 244 16.47 -12.73 -24.40
C ASN A 244 17.33 -13.96 -24.13
N LYS A 245 17.49 -14.35 -22.88
CA LYS A 245 18.30 -15.50 -22.46
C LYS A 245 17.60 -16.84 -22.66
N PHE A 246 16.28 -16.87 -22.49
CA PHE A 246 15.44 -18.05 -22.53
C PHE A 246 14.20 -17.78 -23.42
N PRO A 247 14.35 -17.57 -24.72
CA PRO A 247 13.24 -17.20 -25.61
C PRO A 247 12.11 -18.24 -25.62
N GLU A 248 12.45 -19.52 -25.43
CA GLU A 248 11.49 -20.62 -25.33
C GLU A 248 10.63 -20.57 -24.08
N ALA A 249 11.09 -19.91 -23.01
CA ALA A 249 10.36 -19.79 -21.74
C ALA A 249 9.10 -18.92 -21.85
N ASN A 250 9.04 -18.03 -22.84
CA ASN A 250 7.97 -17.08 -23.06
C ASN A 250 7.55 -16.31 -21.76
N ILE A 251 8.55 -15.78 -21.05
CA ILE A 251 8.33 -15.05 -19.78
C ILE A 251 7.42 -13.82 -19.99
N TYR A 252 7.36 -13.26 -21.20
CA TYR A 252 6.42 -12.18 -21.53
C TYR A 252 4.93 -12.58 -21.44
N ALA A 253 4.61 -13.87 -21.44
CA ALA A 253 3.24 -14.32 -21.19
C ALA A 253 2.76 -14.02 -19.77
N LEU A 254 3.70 -13.86 -18.83
CA LEU A 254 3.42 -13.38 -17.48
C LEU A 254 3.34 -11.86 -17.47
N ASN A 255 2.28 -11.29 -16.95
CA ASN A 255 2.32 -9.86 -16.68
C ASN A 255 3.33 -9.54 -15.56
N PRO A 256 3.81 -8.29 -15.42
CA PRO A 256 4.82 -7.93 -14.42
C PRO A 256 4.47 -8.32 -12.97
N HIS A 257 3.19 -8.28 -12.60
CA HIS A 257 2.76 -8.65 -11.25
C HIS A 257 2.74 -10.16 -11.01
N GLN A 258 2.41 -10.95 -12.06
CA GLN A 258 2.52 -12.41 -12.00
C GLN A 258 3.97 -12.85 -11.86
N LEU A 259 4.87 -12.21 -12.61
CA LEU A 259 6.30 -12.48 -12.49
C LEU A 259 6.84 -12.07 -11.12
N ASP A 260 6.44 -10.90 -10.59
CA ASP A 260 6.79 -10.47 -9.24
C ASP A 260 6.38 -11.49 -8.18
N LEU A 261 5.12 -11.99 -8.24
CA LEU A 261 4.65 -13.01 -7.31
C LEU A 261 5.45 -14.31 -7.40
N ALA A 262 5.71 -14.79 -8.61
CA ALA A 262 6.52 -16.00 -8.80
C ALA A 262 7.92 -15.84 -8.20
N LEU A 263 8.53 -14.66 -8.36
CA LEU A 263 9.87 -14.35 -7.84
C LEU A 263 9.92 -14.12 -6.33
N LEU A 264 8.80 -13.79 -5.69
CA LEU A 264 8.71 -13.73 -4.22
C LEU A 264 8.81 -15.12 -3.59
N GLU A 265 8.31 -16.16 -4.28
CA GLU A 265 8.37 -17.53 -3.80
C GLU A 265 9.70 -18.19 -4.14
N SER A 266 10.19 -18.00 -5.37
CA SER A 266 11.41 -18.62 -5.85
C SER A 266 12.01 -17.86 -7.04
N PRO A 267 13.34 -17.74 -7.14
CA PRO A 267 13.97 -17.22 -8.35
C PRO A 267 13.90 -18.21 -9.53
N ILE A 268 13.36 -19.41 -9.33
CA ILE A 268 13.10 -20.39 -10.38
C ILE A 268 11.65 -20.24 -10.84
N VAL A 269 11.48 -19.73 -12.05
CA VAL A 269 10.16 -19.50 -12.64
C VAL A 269 9.76 -20.73 -13.44
N GLU A 270 8.57 -21.26 -13.17
CA GLU A 270 7.97 -22.36 -13.88
C GLU A 270 7.00 -21.84 -14.96
N THR A 271 7.19 -22.29 -16.19
CA THR A 271 6.31 -21.99 -17.33
C THR A 271 5.84 -23.30 -17.95
N PRO A 272 4.87 -23.28 -18.87
CA PRO A 272 4.48 -24.48 -19.63
C PRO A 272 5.65 -25.14 -20.40
N PHE A 273 6.76 -24.44 -20.61
CA PHE A 273 7.90 -24.89 -21.39
C PHE A 273 9.08 -25.39 -20.53
N GLY A 274 8.99 -25.24 -19.20
CA GLY A 274 10.02 -25.70 -18.28
C GLY A 274 10.23 -24.80 -17.05
N LYS A 275 11.32 -25.12 -16.32
CA LYS A 275 11.76 -24.36 -15.15
C LYS A 275 13.04 -23.59 -15.49
N TYR A 276 13.04 -22.30 -15.20
CA TYR A 276 14.12 -21.38 -15.55
C TYR A 276 14.67 -20.70 -14.31
N ASP A 277 15.95 -20.87 -14.07
CA ASP A 277 16.65 -20.21 -12.96
C ASP A 277 17.03 -18.78 -13.34
N LEU A 278 16.38 -17.82 -12.71
CA LEU A 278 16.59 -16.40 -12.87
C LEU A 278 17.43 -15.77 -11.75
N SER A 279 18.01 -16.56 -10.83
CA SER A 279 18.73 -16.06 -9.65
C SER A 279 19.77 -14.99 -9.99
N SER A 280 20.62 -15.23 -10.98
CA SER A 280 21.65 -14.28 -11.40
C SER A 280 21.09 -12.98 -11.97
N LEU A 281 19.97 -13.07 -12.69
CA LEU A 281 19.26 -11.91 -13.23
C LEU A 281 18.58 -11.13 -12.10
N CYS A 282 18.01 -11.82 -11.14
CA CYS A 282 17.41 -11.19 -9.95
C CYS A 282 18.44 -10.34 -9.20
N GLU A 283 19.63 -10.90 -8.90
CA GLU A 283 20.70 -10.15 -8.22
C GLU A 283 21.17 -8.95 -9.05
N LYS A 284 21.45 -9.16 -10.34
CA LYS A 284 21.89 -8.10 -11.27
C LYS A 284 20.91 -6.91 -11.29
N TYR A 285 19.61 -7.19 -11.45
CA TYR A 285 18.63 -6.13 -11.63
C TYR A 285 18.15 -5.51 -10.32
N LYS A 286 18.17 -6.22 -9.19
CA LYS A 286 18.01 -5.62 -7.85
C LYS A 286 19.11 -4.60 -7.59
N GLU A 287 20.37 -4.96 -7.81
CA GLU A 287 21.51 -4.05 -7.65
C GLU A 287 21.39 -2.83 -8.58
N SER A 288 21.03 -3.05 -9.85
CA SER A 288 20.85 -1.97 -10.83
C SER A 288 19.74 -0.99 -10.41
N THR A 289 18.59 -1.51 -9.97
CA THR A 289 17.46 -0.68 -9.52
C THR A 289 17.80 0.06 -8.23
N ALA A 290 18.46 -0.59 -7.27
CA ALA A 290 18.95 0.07 -6.07
C ALA A 290 19.92 1.23 -6.37
N LYS A 291 20.81 1.05 -7.36
CA LYS A 291 21.71 2.14 -7.83
C LYS A 291 20.93 3.32 -8.42
N LYS A 292 19.87 3.06 -9.21
CA LYS A 292 19.03 4.12 -9.77
C LYS A 292 18.33 4.90 -8.64
N VAL A 293 17.72 4.20 -7.67
CA VAL A 293 17.07 4.83 -6.51
C VAL A 293 18.09 5.65 -5.72
N TYR A 294 19.24 5.06 -5.35
CA TYR A 294 20.28 5.76 -4.62
C TYR A 294 20.77 7.02 -5.35
N SER A 295 21.04 6.91 -6.65
CA SER A 295 21.51 8.05 -7.46
C SER A 295 20.46 9.16 -7.55
N ALA A 296 19.17 8.81 -7.68
CA ALA A 296 18.08 9.77 -7.69
C ALA A 296 17.98 10.51 -6.34
N VAL A 297 18.07 9.77 -5.23
CA VAL A 297 18.05 10.32 -3.87
C VAL A 297 19.24 11.27 -3.67
N MET A 298 20.46 10.81 -3.94
CA MET A 298 21.70 11.60 -3.74
C MET A 298 21.78 12.80 -4.68
N GLY A 299 21.23 12.68 -5.88
CA GLY A 299 21.19 13.77 -6.89
C GLY A 299 20.34 14.96 -6.48
N LEU A 300 19.50 14.86 -5.45
CA LEU A 300 18.71 15.98 -4.92
C LEU A 300 19.55 17.05 -4.22
N GLY A 301 20.82 16.80 -3.95
CA GLY A 301 21.71 17.76 -3.28
C GLY A 301 21.29 18.09 -1.84
N LEU A 302 20.52 17.20 -1.20
CA LEU A 302 20.10 17.37 0.18
C LEU A 302 21.32 17.33 1.12
N GLN A 303 21.27 18.12 2.19
CA GLN A 303 22.32 18.11 3.22
C GLN A 303 22.12 16.89 4.14
N TYR A 304 22.54 15.71 3.68
CA TYR A 304 22.30 14.42 4.35
C TYR A 304 22.82 14.37 5.79
N ASN A 305 23.87 15.11 6.11
CA ASN A 305 24.41 15.23 7.46
C ASN A 305 23.45 15.86 8.48
N LYS A 306 22.40 16.54 8.02
CA LYS A 306 21.38 17.13 8.90
C LYS A 306 20.28 16.13 9.30
N PHE A 307 20.11 15.05 8.57
CA PHE A 307 19.09 14.06 8.92
C PHE A 307 19.57 13.19 10.09
N TYR A 308 18.74 13.08 11.10
CA TYR A 308 18.95 12.18 12.22
C TYR A 308 18.66 10.72 11.82
N ARG A 309 17.71 10.52 10.93
CA ARG A 309 17.36 9.20 10.35
C ARG A 309 17.07 9.32 8.86
N ILE A 310 17.42 8.26 8.15
CA ILE A 310 17.01 7.98 6.77
C ILE A 310 16.14 6.74 6.84
N ILE A 311 14.84 6.90 6.62
CA ILE A 311 13.83 5.87 6.83
C ILE A 311 13.43 5.32 5.46
N LEU A 312 13.82 4.08 5.17
CA LEU A 312 13.35 3.36 3.99
C LEU A 312 12.04 2.64 4.30
N THR A 313 11.08 2.74 3.41
CA THR A 313 9.75 2.14 3.52
C THR A 313 9.21 1.71 2.16
N GLY A 314 8.02 1.10 2.14
CA GLY A 314 7.43 0.52 0.94
C GLY A 314 7.97 -0.87 0.58
N GLY A 315 7.24 -1.60 -0.24
CA GLY A 315 7.61 -2.98 -0.64
C GLY A 315 8.95 -3.05 -1.40
N GLY A 316 9.25 -2.03 -2.20
CA GLY A 316 10.52 -1.93 -2.92
C GLY A 316 11.73 -1.78 -1.99
N SER A 317 11.57 -1.17 -0.81
CA SER A 317 12.65 -1.04 0.16
C SER A 317 13.09 -2.41 0.72
N LEU A 318 12.15 -3.32 0.93
CA LEU A 318 12.44 -4.69 1.37
C LEU A 318 13.08 -5.50 0.24
N LEU A 319 12.58 -5.35 -0.97
CA LEU A 319 13.12 -6.02 -2.17
C LEU A 319 14.59 -5.65 -2.42
N LEU A 320 14.95 -4.38 -2.21
CA LEU A 320 16.26 -3.80 -2.52
C LEU A 320 17.14 -3.60 -1.27
N GLU A 321 16.70 -4.07 -0.09
CA GLU A 321 17.35 -3.79 1.20
C GLU A 321 18.85 -4.01 1.20
N LYS A 322 19.29 -5.21 0.77
CA LYS A 322 20.71 -5.61 0.76
C LYS A 322 21.59 -4.58 0.02
N ASP A 323 21.13 -4.19 -1.17
CA ASP A 323 21.90 -3.31 -2.04
C ASP A 323 21.81 -1.85 -1.59
N LEU A 324 20.65 -1.40 -1.11
CA LEU A 324 20.50 -0.06 -0.55
C LEU A 324 21.34 0.14 0.71
N ARG A 325 21.38 -0.83 1.63
CA ARG A 325 22.27 -0.76 2.80
C ARG A 325 23.75 -0.63 2.40
N LYS A 326 24.18 -1.38 1.38
CA LYS A 326 25.56 -1.30 0.84
C LYS A 326 25.84 0.06 0.21
N LEU A 327 24.90 0.60 -0.56
CA LEU A 327 25.08 1.88 -1.27
C LEU A 327 25.06 3.09 -0.34
N PHE A 328 24.09 3.16 0.56
CA PHE A 328 24.02 4.25 1.54
C PHE A 328 25.18 4.18 2.54
N ASN A 329 25.54 2.99 3.00
CA ASN A 329 26.59 2.74 4.00
C ASN A 329 26.55 3.73 5.17
N ASP A 330 25.36 3.97 5.70
CA ASP A 330 25.09 5.00 6.71
C ASP A 330 24.38 4.36 7.92
N PRO A 331 24.93 4.50 9.15
CA PRO A 331 24.32 3.91 10.36
C PRO A 331 22.96 4.53 10.73
N ARG A 332 22.60 5.68 10.14
CA ARG A 332 21.31 6.32 10.35
C ARG A 332 20.20 5.74 9.47
N LEU A 333 20.59 4.87 8.51
CA LEU A 333 19.64 4.20 7.64
C LEU A 333 18.86 3.15 8.43
N VAL A 334 17.55 3.31 8.43
CA VAL A 334 16.61 2.37 9.05
C VAL A 334 15.63 1.89 8.00
N ILE A 335 15.38 0.59 7.95
CA ILE A 335 14.26 0.03 7.21
C ILE A 335 13.14 -0.17 8.20
N GLN A 336 11.96 0.34 7.86
CA GLN A 336 10.81 0.28 8.74
C GLN A 336 10.32 -1.16 8.87
N GLN A 337 10.02 -1.61 10.08
CA GLN A 337 9.66 -2.99 10.37
C GLN A 337 8.45 -3.45 9.56
N ASP A 338 7.40 -2.63 9.51
CA ASP A 338 6.18 -2.89 8.73
C ASP A 338 6.16 -2.04 7.45
N ALA A 339 7.26 -2.05 6.67
CA ALA A 339 7.45 -1.14 5.54
C ALA A 339 6.26 -1.13 4.56
N VAL A 340 5.61 -2.27 4.34
CA VAL A 340 4.44 -2.36 3.44
C VAL A 340 3.23 -1.63 4.01
N MET A 341 2.98 -1.74 5.32
CA MET A 341 1.81 -1.17 6.00
C MET A 341 2.07 0.23 6.58
N ALA A 342 3.29 0.72 6.49
CA ALA A 342 3.74 1.92 7.18
C ALA A 342 2.85 3.14 6.93
N ASN A 343 2.47 3.39 5.68
CA ASN A 343 1.61 4.52 5.33
C ASN A 343 0.21 4.36 5.92
N SER A 344 -0.45 3.21 5.73
CA SER A 344 -1.83 3.01 6.20
C SER A 344 -1.93 3.06 7.73
N LYS A 345 -0.98 2.44 8.45
CA LYS A 345 -0.90 2.53 9.92
C LYS A 345 -0.65 3.97 10.36
N GLY A 346 0.29 4.67 9.74
CA GLY A 346 0.57 6.06 10.06
C GLY A 346 -0.59 7.01 9.72
N PHE A 347 -1.34 6.77 8.66
CA PHE A 347 -2.57 7.52 8.36
C PHE A 347 -3.63 7.30 9.43
N PHE A 348 -3.80 6.06 9.88
CA PHE A 348 -4.68 5.76 11.01
C PHE A 348 -4.26 6.55 12.27
N LEU A 349 -2.97 6.55 12.61
CA LEU A 349 -2.44 7.31 13.75
C LEU A 349 -2.70 8.81 13.61
N LEU A 350 -2.46 9.38 12.42
CA LEU A 350 -2.77 10.79 12.11
C LEU A 350 -4.25 11.14 12.31
N GLY A 351 -5.14 10.21 11.98
CA GLY A 351 -6.58 10.41 12.07
C GLY A 351 -7.12 10.44 13.50
N GLN A 352 -6.34 10.01 14.48
CA GLN A 352 -6.76 10.00 15.88
C GLN A 352 -6.69 11.39 16.55
N PHE A 353 -5.94 12.31 15.97
CA PHE A 353 -5.78 13.68 16.42
C PHE A 353 -6.68 14.61 15.62
#